data_80eb3e6c4ef4da6533ac5c6cb547aa01
#
_entry.id   80eb3e6c4ef4da6533ac5c6cb547aa01
#
_cell.length_a   1.000
_cell.length_b   1.000
_cell.length_c   1.000
_cell.angle_alpha   90.00
_cell.angle_beta   90.00
_cell.angle_gamma   90.00
#
_symmetry.space_group_name_H-M   'P 1'
#
loop_
_entity.id
_entity.type
_entity.pdbx_description
1 polymer ?
#
loop_
_entity_poly.entity_id
_entity_poly.type
_entity_poly.pdbx_seq_one_letter_code
_entity_poly.pdbx_strand_id
1 'polypeptide(L)'
;TVKFLDKTLTLPVVPTYSYVDSGKPAVIVEKDADGKPTGYVSMAINMGNFAETYELAKKHTNEDKTWYWTAWEGVTYPVEVTFKMAEKGGYMAEYIMHDLQRTNDRADYPNLSDAEFGNFRNIATTGMGKDVLYRGSSPINPELGRNTYVDAALKQAGVNVIMNLANSQEEAEAYEGFADTYYSGQ
;
A
#
# COMPACT_ATOMS: atom_id res chain seq x y z
N THR A 1 6.88 -1.67 23.52
CA THR A 1 8.34 -1.42 23.47
C THR A 1 9.05 -2.72 23.16
N VAL A 2 10.00 -2.69 22.23
CA VAL A 2 10.86 -3.82 21.85
C VAL A 2 12.30 -3.43 22.14
N LYS A 3 13.03 -4.29 22.83
CA LYS A 3 14.44 -4.07 23.14
C LYS A 3 15.28 -5.23 22.60
N PHE A 4 16.35 -4.91 21.90
CA PHE A 4 17.33 -5.85 21.37
C PHE A 4 18.68 -5.13 21.21
N LEU A 5 19.76 -5.82 21.46
CA LEU A 5 21.10 -5.23 21.54
C LEU A 5 21.09 -3.97 22.41
N ASP A 6 21.60 -2.86 21.90
CA ASP A 6 21.58 -1.53 22.51
C ASP A 6 20.35 -0.69 22.15
N LYS A 7 19.44 -1.23 21.31
CA LYS A 7 18.31 -0.51 20.71
C LYS A 7 17.02 -0.73 21.53
N THR A 8 16.23 0.33 21.65
CA THR A 8 14.89 0.28 22.24
C THR A 8 13.94 1.04 21.31
N LEU A 9 12.90 0.37 20.83
CA LEU A 9 11.91 0.90 19.92
C LEU A 9 10.51 0.83 20.53
N THR A 10 9.67 1.81 20.28
CA THR A 10 8.23 1.72 20.51
C THR A 10 7.56 1.44 19.18
N LEU A 11 7.06 0.23 19.00
CA LEU A 11 6.49 -0.26 17.75
C LEU A 11 5.02 -0.60 17.95
N PRO A 12 4.15 -0.32 16.95
CA PRO A 12 2.80 -0.83 16.96
C PRO A 12 2.80 -2.34 16.73
N VAL A 13 1.80 -3.02 17.30
CA VAL A 13 1.50 -4.42 17.00
C VAL A 13 0.32 -4.43 16.04
N VAL A 14 0.51 -4.91 14.85
CA VAL A 14 -0.45 -4.83 13.74
C VAL A 14 -0.60 -6.16 13.01
N PRO A 15 -1.71 -6.39 12.28
CA PRO A 15 -1.93 -7.65 11.55
C PRO A 15 -0.93 -7.88 10.43
N THR A 16 -0.54 -6.83 9.72
CA THR A 16 0.47 -6.86 8.64
C THR A 16 1.25 -5.56 8.59
N TYR A 17 2.37 -5.54 7.88
CA TYR A 17 3.19 -4.32 7.71
C TYR A 17 2.46 -3.18 6.97
N SER A 18 1.39 -3.47 6.23
CA SER A 18 0.58 -2.44 5.55
C SER A 18 -0.20 -1.50 6.49
N TYR A 19 -0.29 -1.85 7.77
CA TYR A 19 -0.91 -1.01 8.80
C TYR A 19 0.02 0.07 9.36
N VAL A 20 1.18 0.26 8.79
CA VAL A 20 2.09 1.37 9.07
C VAL A 20 2.52 2.03 7.77
N ASP A 21 2.87 3.31 7.84
CA ASP A 21 3.37 4.04 6.67
C ASP A 21 4.64 3.40 6.09
N SER A 22 4.88 3.64 4.81
CA SER A 22 6.11 3.21 4.14
C SER A 22 7.35 3.71 4.90
N GLY A 23 8.30 2.82 5.12
CA GLY A 23 9.51 3.07 5.91
C GLY A 23 9.32 2.97 7.42
N LYS A 24 8.12 2.72 7.95
CA LYS A 24 7.88 2.57 9.38
C LYS A 24 7.95 1.11 9.84
N PRO A 25 8.56 0.84 11.01
CA PRO A 25 8.63 -0.49 11.58
C PRO A 25 7.38 -0.86 12.36
N ALA A 26 7.06 -2.16 12.39
CA ALA A 26 5.99 -2.75 13.15
C ALA A 26 6.34 -4.14 13.68
N VAL A 27 5.59 -4.60 14.68
CA VAL A 27 5.56 -5.99 15.15
C VAL A 27 4.32 -6.65 14.57
N ILE A 28 4.51 -7.82 13.98
CA ILE A 28 3.44 -8.62 13.36
C ILE A 28 3.32 -9.93 14.11
N VAL A 29 2.13 -10.27 14.56
CA VAL A 29 1.85 -11.60 15.13
C VAL A 29 1.62 -12.57 14.00
N GLU A 30 2.53 -13.55 13.88
CA GLU A 30 2.44 -14.55 12.83
C GLU A 30 1.25 -15.48 13.04
N LYS A 31 0.56 -15.79 11.93
CA LYS A 31 -0.60 -16.66 11.91
C LYS A 31 -0.35 -17.83 10.97
N ASP A 32 -0.94 -18.98 11.30
CA ASP A 32 -0.98 -20.13 10.41
C ASP A 32 -2.01 -19.96 9.27
N ALA A 33 -2.13 -20.97 8.44
CA ALA A 33 -3.07 -20.99 7.32
C ALA A 33 -4.54 -20.85 7.74
N ASP A 34 -4.87 -21.21 8.98
CA ASP A 34 -6.20 -21.08 9.55
C ASP A 34 -6.43 -19.74 10.26
N GLY A 35 -5.45 -18.85 10.22
CA GLY A 35 -5.50 -17.53 10.85
C GLY A 35 -5.26 -17.53 12.36
N LYS A 36 -4.79 -18.65 12.95
CA LYS A 36 -4.49 -18.77 14.38
C LYS A 36 -3.05 -18.31 14.66
N PRO A 37 -2.80 -17.61 15.78
CA PRO A 37 -1.44 -17.24 16.18
C PRO A 37 -0.53 -18.46 16.30
N THR A 38 0.64 -18.39 15.69
CA THR A 38 1.67 -19.45 15.74
C THR A 38 2.52 -19.42 17.01
N GLY A 39 2.43 -18.35 17.79
CA GLY A 39 3.33 -18.06 18.91
C GLY A 39 4.61 -17.32 18.50
N TYR A 40 4.79 -17.05 17.21
CA TYR A 40 5.90 -16.26 16.70
C TYR A 40 5.46 -14.83 16.38
N VAL A 41 6.42 -13.92 16.39
CA VAL A 41 6.27 -12.55 15.95
C VAL A 41 7.37 -12.20 14.97
N SER A 42 7.04 -11.39 13.97
CA SER A 42 8.02 -10.79 13.05
C SER A 42 8.15 -9.30 13.35
N MET A 43 9.35 -8.78 13.19
CA MET A 43 9.60 -7.34 13.13
C MET A 43 9.89 -6.97 11.69
N ALA A 44 9.08 -6.10 11.12
CA ALA A 44 9.16 -5.70 9.72
C ALA A 44 9.15 -4.18 9.56
N ILE A 45 9.64 -3.71 8.42
CA ILE A 45 9.48 -2.32 7.96
C ILE A 45 8.63 -2.37 6.69
N ASN A 46 7.57 -1.57 6.64
CA ASN A 46 6.78 -1.44 5.42
C ASN A 46 7.67 -0.92 4.27
N MET A 47 7.77 -1.67 3.18
CA MET A 47 8.65 -1.39 2.04
C MET A 47 10.15 -1.24 2.40
N GLY A 48 10.59 -1.90 3.48
CA GLY A 48 11.97 -1.84 3.95
C GLY A 48 12.46 -3.16 4.53
N ASN A 49 13.70 -3.13 5.04
CA ASN A 49 14.37 -4.28 5.63
C ASN A 49 14.74 -4.00 7.08
N PHE A 50 14.03 -4.65 8.01
CA PHE A 50 14.25 -4.45 9.44
C PHE A 50 15.67 -4.87 9.87
N ALA A 51 16.13 -6.03 9.41
CA ALA A 51 17.40 -6.58 9.83
C ALA A 51 18.60 -5.71 9.41
N GLU A 52 18.55 -5.13 8.21
CA GLU A 52 19.59 -4.23 7.72
C GLU A 52 19.50 -2.85 8.35
N THR A 53 18.27 -2.30 8.47
CA THR A 53 18.05 -0.97 9.06
C THR A 53 18.54 -0.88 10.50
N TYR A 54 18.39 -1.97 11.27
CA TYR A 54 18.80 -2.02 12.66
C TYR A 54 20.12 -2.78 12.90
N GLU A 55 20.89 -3.01 11.82
CA GLU A 55 22.21 -3.60 11.90
C GLU A 55 22.25 -4.98 12.58
N LEU A 56 21.25 -5.80 12.29
CA LEU A 56 21.18 -7.19 12.77
C LEU A 56 21.85 -8.15 11.80
N ALA A 57 21.51 -8.03 10.50
CA ALA A 57 22.05 -8.89 9.47
C ALA A 57 22.19 -8.12 8.15
N LYS A 58 23.09 -8.61 7.28
CA LYS A 58 23.30 -8.14 5.91
C LYS A 58 22.76 -9.16 4.93
N LYS A 59 21.97 -8.71 3.96
CA LYS A 59 21.52 -9.53 2.83
C LYS A 59 22.57 -9.50 1.74
N HIS A 60 22.91 -10.68 1.23
CA HIS A 60 23.81 -10.86 0.09
C HIS A 60 23.04 -11.53 -1.04
N THR A 61 23.31 -11.11 -2.27
CA THR A 61 22.70 -11.71 -3.46
C THR A 61 23.81 -12.31 -4.32
N ASN A 62 23.67 -13.56 -4.69
CA ASN A 62 24.57 -14.28 -5.58
C ASN A 62 24.31 -13.89 -7.06
N GLU A 63 25.22 -14.28 -7.96
CA GLU A 63 25.09 -14.05 -9.41
C GLU A 63 23.84 -14.74 -10.01
N ASP A 64 23.44 -15.89 -9.46
CA ASP A 64 22.22 -16.61 -9.85
C ASP A 64 20.92 -16.04 -9.26
N LYS A 65 20.98 -14.86 -8.62
CA LYS A 65 19.87 -14.17 -7.92
C LYS A 65 19.35 -14.87 -6.67
N THR A 66 19.97 -15.97 -6.21
CA THR A 66 19.74 -16.49 -4.87
C THR A 66 20.32 -15.55 -3.82
N TRP A 67 19.82 -15.61 -2.60
CA TRP A 67 20.27 -14.74 -1.53
C TRP A 67 20.50 -15.50 -0.23
N TYR A 68 21.37 -14.90 0.63
CA TYR A 68 21.66 -15.40 1.97
C TYR A 68 21.89 -14.23 2.92
N TRP A 69 21.87 -14.54 4.22
CA TRP A 69 22.11 -13.57 5.27
C TRP A 69 23.39 -13.88 6.01
N THR A 70 24.10 -12.84 6.41
CA THR A 70 25.20 -12.91 7.39
C THR A 70 24.89 -12.02 8.58
N ALA A 71 25.41 -12.36 9.75
CA ALA A 71 25.33 -11.48 10.91
C ALA A 71 25.95 -10.13 10.60
N TRP A 72 25.40 -9.07 11.19
CA TRP A 72 26.06 -7.76 11.15
C TRP A 72 27.34 -7.83 11.98
N GLU A 73 28.30 -6.96 11.68
CA GLU A 73 29.58 -6.90 12.40
C GLU A 73 29.35 -6.69 13.89
N GLY A 74 29.93 -7.55 14.73
CA GLY A 74 29.76 -7.52 16.19
C GLY A 74 28.47 -8.13 16.72
N VAL A 75 27.57 -8.64 15.85
CA VAL A 75 26.35 -9.31 16.27
C VAL A 75 26.55 -10.82 16.33
N THR A 76 26.18 -11.42 17.47
CA THR A 76 26.19 -12.89 17.67
C THR A 76 24.75 -13.39 17.80
N TYR A 77 24.43 -14.44 17.08
CA TYR A 77 23.11 -15.10 17.14
C TYR A 77 23.10 -16.27 18.14
N PRO A 78 21.95 -16.53 18.78
CA PRO A 78 20.69 -15.79 18.69
C PRO A 78 20.76 -14.42 19.42
N VAL A 79 20.08 -13.41 18.87
CA VAL A 79 19.88 -12.11 19.54
C VAL A 79 18.68 -12.22 20.44
N GLU A 80 18.84 -11.89 21.73
CA GLU A 80 17.73 -11.82 22.67
C GLU A 80 16.88 -10.59 22.39
N VAL A 81 15.55 -10.79 22.33
CA VAL A 81 14.57 -9.73 22.12
C VAL A 81 13.57 -9.69 23.25
N THR A 82 13.45 -8.56 23.92
CA THR A 82 12.48 -8.36 25.00
C THR A 82 11.31 -7.51 24.51
N PHE A 83 10.08 -8.01 24.71
CA PHE A 83 8.86 -7.27 24.43
C PHE A 83 8.22 -6.81 25.74
N LYS A 84 7.82 -5.55 25.80
CA LYS A 84 7.06 -4.98 26.91
C LYS A 84 5.90 -4.16 26.37
N MET A 85 4.69 -4.42 26.86
CA MET A 85 3.54 -3.58 26.56
C MET A 85 3.85 -2.13 26.98
N ALA A 86 3.68 -1.19 26.07
CA ALA A 86 3.80 0.23 26.37
C ALA A 86 2.41 0.78 26.76
N GLU A 87 1.71 1.36 25.82
CA GLU A 87 0.37 1.92 26.03
C GLU A 87 -0.66 1.11 25.23
N LYS A 88 -1.74 0.69 25.90
CA LYS A 88 -2.84 0.01 25.21
C LYS A 88 -3.62 1.04 24.38
N GLY A 89 -3.74 0.75 23.08
CA GLY A 89 -4.51 1.62 22.17
C GLY A 89 -3.76 2.87 21.71
N GLY A 90 -2.48 3.04 22.09
CA GLY A 90 -1.68 4.21 21.66
C GLY A 90 -1.45 4.34 20.16
N TYR A 91 -1.76 3.29 19.37
CA TYR A 91 -1.70 3.29 17.89
C TYR A 91 -3.10 3.15 17.26
N MET A 92 -4.17 3.27 18.03
CA MET A 92 -5.51 2.95 17.52
C MET A 92 -5.99 3.91 16.43
N ALA A 93 -5.64 5.19 16.52
CA ALA A 93 -6.06 6.18 15.51
C ALA A 93 -5.44 5.88 14.14
N GLU A 94 -4.14 5.63 14.09
CA GLU A 94 -3.42 5.25 12.86
C GLU A 94 -3.86 3.88 12.36
N TYR A 95 -4.08 2.92 13.26
CA TYR A 95 -4.63 1.60 12.93
C TYR A 95 -5.95 1.72 12.17
N ILE A 96 -6.90 2.50 12.70
CA ILE A 96 -8.19 2.73 12.07
C ILE A 96 -8.02 3.37 10.68
N MET A 97 -7.12 4.32 10.54
CA MET A 97 -6.87 4.97 9.24
C MET A 97 -6.33 3.98 8.20
N HIS A 98 -5.47 3.04 8.60
CA HIS A 98 -4.96 1.99 7.71
C HIS A 98 -5.98 0.87 7.45
N ASP A 99 -6.91 0.65 8.37
CA ASP A 99 -7.98 -0.36 8.26
C ASP A 99 -9.21 0.16 7.49
N LEU A 100 -9.31 1.47 7.27
CA LEU A 100 -10.39 2.08 6.51
C LEU A 100 -10.42 1.54 5.08
N GLN A 101 -11.25 0.54 4.86
CA GLN A 101 -11.57 0.07 3.52
C GLN A 101 -12.65 0.96 2.94
N ARG A 102 -12.33 1.58 1.83
CA ARG A 102 -13.31 2.32 1.06
C ARG A 102 -14.25 1.34 0.38
N THR A 103 -15.54 1.38 0.73
CA THR A 103 -16.54 0.56 0.05
C THR A 103 -16.65 0.96 -1.43
N ASN A 104 -17.19 0.07 -2.26
CA ASN A 104 -17.38 0.31 -3.69
C ASN A 104 -18.84 0.66 -4.01
N ASP A 105 -19.70 0.77 -3.00
CA ASP A 105 -21.08 1.22 -3.19
C ASP A 105 -21.11 2.76 -3.25
N ARG A 106 -21.60 3.29 -4.37
CA ARG A 106 -21.77 4.73 -4.58
C ARG A 106 -22.70 5.37 -3.54
N ALA A 107 -23.68 4.62 -3.05
CA ALA A 107 -24.66 5.08 -2.08
C ALA A 107 -24.06 5.41 -0.72
N ASP A 108 -22.92 4.77 -0.36
CA ASP A 108 -22.20 5.06 0.90
C ASP A 108 -21.53 6.44 0.91
N TYR A 109 -21.48 7.12 -0.25
CA TYR A 109 -20.80 8.41 -0.43
C TYR A 109 -21.72 9.51 -0.98
N PRO A 110 -22.86 9.81 -0.32
CA PRO A 110 -23.83 10.77 -0.85
C PRO A 110 -23.29 12.19 -1.01
N ASN A 111 -22.26 12.53 -0.24
CA ASN A 111 -21.64 13.85 -0.24
C ASN A 111 -20.46 14.02 -1.21
N LEU A 112 -20.02 12.93 -1.87
CA LEU A 112 -18.98 13.01 -2.89
C LEU A 112 -19.62 13.26 -4.26
N SER A 113 -18.96 14.03 -5.10
CA SER A 113 -19.24 14.04 -6.54
C SER A 113 -18.84 12.71 -7.17
N ASP A 114 -19.34 12.42 -8.35
CA ASP A 114 -18.99 11.21 -9.11
C ASP A 114 -17.50 11.15 -9.43
N ALA A 115 -16.89 12.28 -9.76
CA ALA A 115 -15.45 12.38 -9.97
C ALA A 115 -14.65 12.04 -8.70
N GLU A 116 -15.05 12.54 -7.54
CA GLU A 116 -14.42 12.24 -6.26
C GLU A 116 -14.61 10.77 -5.87
N PHE A 117 -15.80 10.20 -6.10
CA PHE A 117 -16.02 8.78 -5.91
C PHE A 117 -15.12 7.94 -6.82
N GLY A 118 -14.97 8.31 -8.09
CA GLY A 118 -14.04 7.73 -9.05
C GLY A 118 -12.56 7.99 -8.74
N ASN A 119 -12.26 8.71 -7.66
CA ASN A 119 -10.91 9.16 -7.30
C ASN A 119 -10.25 10.01 -8.42
N PHE A 120 -11.07 10.64 -9.26
CA PHE A 120 -10.61 11.48 -10.35
C PHE A 120 -10.33 12.89 -9.84
N ARG A 121 -9.14 13.38 -10.07
CA ARG A 121 -8.70 14.69 -9.59
C ARG A 121 -7.65 15.32 -10.48
N ASN A 122 -7.68 16.64 -10.54
CA ASN A 122 -6.63 17.44 -11.13
C ASN A 122 -5.37 17.40 -10.26
N ILE A 123 -4.22 17.23 -10.87
CA ILE A 123 -2.92 17.31 -10.21
C ILE A 123 -2.30 18.65 -10.57
N ALA A 124 -2.36 19.58 -9.63
CA ALA A 124 -1.73 20.89 -9.75
C ALA A 124 -0.53 20.96 -8.81
N THR A 125 0.64 21.25 -9.35
CA THR A 125 1.90 21.42 -8.60
C THR A 125 2.69 22.59 -9.20
N THR A 126 3.71 23.05 -8.46
CA THR A 126 4.58 24.13 -8.91
C THR A 126 5.21 23.81 -10.27
N GLY A 127 5.01 24.70 -11.24
CA GLY A 127 5.51 24.53 -12.61
C GLY A 127 4.61 23.74 -13.54
N MET A 128 3.52 23.15 -13.03
CA MET A 128 2.49 22.50 -13.85
C MET A 128 1.24 23.38 -13.90
N GLY A 129 0.69 23.60 -15.08
CA GLY A 129 -0.57 24.35 -15.26
C GLY A 129 -1.75 23.63 -14.60
N LYS A 130 -2.79 24.38 -14.29
CA LYS A 130 -4.09 23.83 -13.89
C LYS A 130 -4.71 23.11 -15.10
N ASP A 131 -5.44 22.03 -14.85
CA ASP A 131 -6.19 21.26 -15.85
C ASP A 131 -5.33 20.63 -16.97
N VAL A 132 -4.06 20.33 -16.64
CA VAL A 132 -3.10 19.70 -17.56
C VAL A 132 -2.94 18.20 -17.26
N LEU A 133 -2.93 17.82 -15.98
CA LEU A 133 -2.74 16.44 -15.55
C LEU A 133 -3.83 16.02 -14.58
N TYR A 134 -4.41 14.86 -14.84
CA TYR A 134 -5.42 14.24 -13.99
C TYR A 134 -4.96 12.85 -13.54
N ARG A 135 -5.46 12.41 -12.41
CA ARG A 135 -5.33 11.05 -11.89
C ARG A 135 -6.70 10.52 -11.49
N GLY A 136 -6.97 9.27 -11.80
CA GLY A 136 -8.21 8.58 -11.42
C GLY A 136 -8.01 7.11 -11.19
N SER A 137 -9.08 6.42 -10.78
CA SER A 137 -9.20 4.97 -10.88
C SER A 137 -9.28 4.57 -12.36
N SER A 138 -9.26 3.27 -12.66
CA SER A 138 -9.42 2.79 -14.04
C SER A 138 -10.77 3.22 -14.61
N PRO A 139 -10.81 3.79 -15.83
CA PRO A 139 -12.05 4.12 -16.51
C PRO A 139 -12.74 2.91 -17.16
N ILE A 140 -12.08 1.75 -17.20
CA ILE A 140 -12.53 0.56 -17.93
C ILE A 140 -12.72 -0.66 -17.04
N ASN A 141 -11.95 -0.83 -15.96
CA ASN A 141 -12.10 -1.98 -15.07
C ASN A 141 -13.36 -1.85 -14.19
N PRO A 142 -14.39 -2.72 -14.34
CA PRO A 142 -15.64 -2.64 -13.60
C PRO A 142 -15.57 -3.22 -12.19
N GLU A 143 -14.49 -3.89 -11.80
CA GLU A 143 -14.37 -4.63 -10.54
C GLU A 143 -14.74 -3.79 -9.30
N LEU A 144 -14.35 -2.53 -9.29
CA LEU A 144 -14.62 -1.61 -8.18
C LEU A 144 -15.87 -0.75 -8.40
N GLY A 145 -16.62 -0.93 -9.50
CA GLY A 145 -17.82 -0.16 -9.80
C GLY A 145 -17.59 1.35 -9.98
N ARG A 146 -16.36 1.76 -10.31
CA ARG A 146 -15.96 3.17 -10.43
C ARG A 146 -15.67 3.62 -11.85
N ASN A 147 -15.52 2.67 -12.76
CA ASN A 147 -15.10 2.88 -14.12
C ASN A 147 -15.99 3.88 -14.88
N THR A 148 -17.31 3.73 -14.79
CA THR A 148 -18.26 4.61 -15.49
C THR A 148 -18.19 6.07 -15.03
N TYR A 149 -17.96 6.29 -13.74
CA TYR A 149 -17.79 7.65 -13.16
C TYR A 149 -16.47 8.29 -13.62
N VAL A 150 -15.41 7.49 -13.71
CA VAL A 150 -14.10 7.98 -14.17
C VAL A 150 -14.15 8.27 -15.67
N ASP A 151 -14.74 7.39 -16.47
CA ASP A 151 -14.89 7.59 -17.91
C ASP A 151 -15.69 8.86 -18.24
N ALA A 152 -16.79 9.08 -17.52
CA ALA A 152 -17.58 10.32 -17.64
C ALA A 152 -16.76 11.56 -17.23
N ALA A 153 -15.96 11.48 -16.17
CA ALA A 153 -15.11 12.58 -15.71
C ALA A 153 -13.99 12.90 -16.71
N LEU A 154 -13.36 11.88 -17.33
CA LEU A 154 -12.38 12.07 -18.41
C LEU A 154 -12.98 12.83 -19.59
N LYS A 155 -14.17 12.42 -20.02
CA LYS A 155 -14.91 13.07 -21.10
C LYS A 155 -15.25 14.54 -20.76
N GLN A 156 -15.75 14.77 -19.55
CA GLN A 156 -16.09 16.11 -19.07
C GLN A 156 -14.87 17.04 -18.99
N ALA A 157 -13.72 16.50 -18.57
CA ALA A 157 -12.47 17.25 -18.47
C ALA A 157 -11.77 17.44 -19.83
N GLY A 158 -12.25 16.79 -20.90
CA GLY A 158 -11.64 16.86 -22.24
C GLY A 158 -10.25 16.24 -22.30
N VAL A 159 -10.01 15.20 -21.49
CA VAL A 159 -8.72 14.48 -21.50
C VAL A 159 -8.57 13.74 -22.81
N ASN A 160 -7.50 13.98 -23.54
CA ASN A 160 -7.24 13.45 -24.88
C ASN A 160 -5.98 12.58 -24.97
N VAL A 161 -5.28 12.37 -23.86
CA VAL A 161 -4.16 11.43 -23.75
C VAL A 161 -4.28 10.71 -22.42
N ILE A 162 -4.31 9.39 -22.45
CA ILE A 162 -4.45 8.56 -21.25
C ILE A 162 -3.26 7.60 -21.15
N MET A 163 -2.62 7.60 -20.00
CA MET A 163 -1.58 6.63 -19.66
C MET A 163 -2.17 5.57 -18.73
N ASN A 164 -2.38 4.37 -19.23
CA ASN A 164 -2.81 3.23 -18.43
C ASN A 164 -1.57 2.59 -17.78
N LEU A 165 -1.59 2.54 -16.42
CA LEU A 165 -0.50 1.98 -15.62
C LEU A 165 -0.84 0.58 -15.07
N ALA A 166 -2.06 0.09 -15.30
CA ALA A 166 -2.58 -1.13 -14.67
C ALA A 166 -2.72 -2.30 -15.65
N ASN A 167 -3.06 -2.03 -16.91
CA ASN A 167 -3.41 -3.07 -17.88
C ASN A 167 -2.62 -2.89 -19.18
N SER A 168 -2.31 -3.99 -19.84
CA SER A 168 -1.92 -3.98 -21.26
C SER A 168 -3.09 -3.57 -22.15
N GLN A 169 -2.82 -3.25 -23.42
CA GLN A 169 -3.87 -2.92 -24.38
C GLN A 169 -4.85 -4.10 -24.56
N GLU A 170 -4.33 -5.32 -24.68
CA GLU A 170 -5.13 -6.54 -24.83
C GLU A 170 -6.05 -6.78 -23.63
N GLU A 171 -5.54 -6.60 -22.41
CA GLU A 171 -6.33 -6.72 -21.20
C GLU A 171 -7.41 -5.64 -21.10
N ALA A 172 -7.10 -4.42 -21.53
CA ALA A 172 -8.04 -3.31 -21.54
C ALA A 172 -9.21 -3.57 -22.52
N GLU A 173 -8.90 -4.04 -23.72
CA GLU A 173 -9.88 -4.36 -24.76
C GLU A 173 -10.78 -5.56 -24.41
N ALA A 174 -10.33 -6.43 -23.50
CA ALA A 174 -11.11 -7.57 -23.04
C ALA A 174 -12.24 -7.22 -22.06
N TYR A 175 -12.27 -6.00 -21.50
CA TYR A 175 -13.36 -5.60 -20.62
C TYR A 175 -14.67 -5.40 -21.39
N GLU A 176 -15.76 -5.92 -20.84
CA GLU A 176 -17.09 -5.73 -21.40
C GLU A 176 -17.43 -4.24 -21.51
N GLY A 177 -17.92 -3.83 -22.66
CA GLY A 177 -18.28 -2.43 -22.93
C GLY A 177 -17.08 -1.50 -23.21
N PHE A 178 -15.86 -2.02 -23.34
CA PHE A 178 -14.68 -1.21 -23.63
C PHE A 178 -14.90 -0.27 -24.83
N ALA A 179 -15.41 -0.78 -25.93
CA ALA A 179 -15.61 -0.01 -27.18
C ALA A 179 -16.56 1.19 -27.02
N ASP A 180 -17.44 1.17 -26.00
CA ASP A 180 -18.43 2.22 -25.73
C ASP A 180 -17.90 3.30 -24.79
N THR A 181 -16.68 3.13 -24.25
CA THR A 181 -16.07 4.09 -23.33
C THR A 181 -15.47 5.28 -24.07
N TYR A 182 -15.41 6.43 -23.39
CA TYR A 182 -14.64 7.59 -23.87
C TYR A 182 -13.14 7.22 -23.99
N TYR A 183 -12.66 6.41 -23.05
CA TYR A 183 -11.27 5.91 -23.05
C TYR A 183 -10.85 5.23 -24.34
N SER A 184 -11.71 4.41 -24.94
CA SER A 184 -11.38 3.65 -26.16
C SER A 184 -11.13 4.52 -27.38
N GLY A 185 -11.58 5.77 -27.36
CA GLY A 185 -11.41 6.74 -28.43
C GLY A 185 -10.19 7.65 -28.29
N GLN A 186 -9.34 7.45 -27.26
CA GLN A 186 -8.19 8.32 -26.94
C GLN A 186 -6.84 7.73 -27.34
#